data_a3f2aab2e75763e6bc0a9bb10e6223b4
#
_entry.id   a3f2aab2e75763e6bc0a9bb10e6223b4
#
_cell.length_a   1.000
_cell.length_b   1.000
_cell.length_c   1.000
_cell.angle_alpha   90.00
_cell.angle_beta   90.00
_cell.angle_gamma   90.00
#
_symmetry.space_group_name_H-M   'P 1'
#
loop_
_entity.id
_entity.type
_entity.pdbx_description
1 polymer ?
#
loop_
_entity_poly.entity_id
_entity_poly.type
_entity_poly.pdbx_seq_one_letter_code
_entity_poly.pdbx_strand_id
1 'polypeptide(L)'
;MFCLCICIYPLQISRQATINVGTIGHVAHGKSTVVKAISGVQTVRFKNELERNITIKLGYANAKIYQGKALEDEDNPTGPIYTSRGSSHKDTFIEGGREYQLRRHLSFVDCPGHDILMATMLNGAAVMDAALLLIAGNETCPQPQTSEHLAAVEIMRLQHIIILQNKVDLVKPDAAAAQHEQIRKFVAGTVADSAPILPISAVLRYNMDILCEYLVRKIPLPV
;
A
#
# COMPACT_ATOMS: atom_id res chain seq x y z
N MET A 1 9.43 -36.23 -3.21
CA MET A 1 10.05 -35.04 -2.57
C MET A 1 9.31 -33.73 -2.86
N PHE A 2 8.19 -33.75 -3.60
CA PHE A 2 7.40 -32.55 -3.97
C PHE A 2 6.24 -32.22 -3.01
N CYS A 3 5.89 -33.08 -2.08
CA CYS A 3 4.69 -32.89 -1.25
C CYS A 3 4.93 -32.06 0.03
N LEU A 4 6.16 -31.92 0.48
CA LEU A 4 6.50 -31.12 1.67
C LEU A 4 6.51 -29.62 1.44
N CYS A 5 6.81 -29.18 0.21
CA CYS A 5 6.89 -27.74 -0.12
C CYS A 5 5.51 -27.03 -0.05
N ILE A 6 4.43 -27.73 -0.41
CA ILE A 6 3.08 -27.13 -0.47
C ILE A 6 2.49 -26.86 0.92
N CYS A 7 2.86 -27.66 1.93
CA CYS A 7 2.38 -27.48 3.30
C CYS A 7 3.17 -26.43 4.10
N ILE A 8 4.41 -26.11 3.71
CA ILE A 8 5.25 -25.14 4.42
C ILE A 8 4.86 -23.70 4.06
N TYR A 9 4.42 -23.46 2.83
CA TYR A 9 4.09 -22.13 2.32
C TYR A 9 2.97 -21.39 3.10
N PRO A 10 1.83 -22.02 3.41
CA PRO A 10 0.79 -21.38 4.23
C PRO A 10 1.26 -21.05 5.64
N LEU A 11 2.08 -21.92 6.24
CA LEU A 11 2.65 -21.72 7.58
C LEU A 11 3.68 -20.58 7.61
N GLN A 12 4.44 -20.39 6.55
CA GLN A 12 5.36 -19.25 6.43
C GLN A 12 4.60 -17.93 6.27
N ILE A 13 3.59 -17.88 5.41
CA ILE A 13 2.75 -16.68 5.21
C ILE A 13 2.08 -16.26 6.52
N SER A 14 1.64 -17.22 7.32
CA SER A 14 1.03 -16.95 8.63
C SER A 14 2.01 -16.29 9.62
N ARG A 15 3.25 -16.77 9.67
CA ARG A 15 4.22 -16.38 10.70
C ARG A 15 5.03 -15.12 10.36
N GLN A 16 5.35 -14.91 9.10
CA GLN A 16 6.17 -13.78 8.67
C GLN A 16 5.69 -13.16 7.36
N ALA A 17 5.96 -11.87 7.19
CA ALA A 17 5.71 -11.18 5.94
C ALA A 17 6.63 -11.75 4.85
N THR A 18 6.04 -11.99 3.67
CA THR A 18 6.73 -12.57 2.51
C THR A 18 6.99 -11.55 1.41
N ILE A 19 6.40 -10.36 1.52
CA ILE A 19 6.50 -9.29 0.51
C ILE A 19 6.73 -7.97 1.25
N ASN A 20 7.70 -7.20 0.80
CA ASN A 20 8.00 -5.86 1.30
C ASN A 20 7.41 -4.81 0.36
N VAL A 21 6.52 -3.99 0.86
CA VAL A 21 5.83 -2.93 0.11
C VAL A 21 6.27 -1.57 0.63
N GLY A 22 6.96 -0.79 -0.20
CA GLY A 22 7.39 0.56 0.17
C GLY A 22 6.32 1.61 -0.09
N THR A 23 6.20 2.60 0.80
CA THR A 23 5.39 3.79 0.53
C THR A 23 6.29 4.95 0.10
N ILE A 24 5.97 5.56 -1.03
CA ILE A 24 6.78 6.59 -1.69
C ILE A 24 5.87 7.78 -2.02
N GLY A 25 6.41 8.98 -2.04
CA GLY A 25 5.67 10.20 -2.36
C GLY A 25 6.08 11.39 -1.49
N HIS A 26 5.61 12.57 -1.83
CA HIS A 26 5.92 13.83 -1.16
C HIS A 26 5.55 13.81 0.34
N VAL A 27 6.16 14.72 1.11
CA VAL A 27 5.77 14.97 2.52
C VAL A 27 4.28 15.32 2.57
N ALA A 28 3.60 14.89 3.61
CA ALA A 28 2.17 15.11 3.84
C ALA A 28 1.21 14.40 2.85
N HIS A 29 1.65 13.64 1.86
CA HIS A 29 0.75 12.84 1.00
C HIS A 29 0.02 11.70 1.75
N GLY A 30 0.39 11.45 3.03
CA GLY A 30 -0.29 10.51 3.90
C GLY A 30 0.26 9.08 3.87
N LYS A 31 1.57 8.90 3.57
CA LYS A 31 2.23 7.58 3.57
C LYS A 31 2.01 6.81 4.87
N SER A 32 2.44 7.38 5.98
CA SER A 32 2.28 6.76 7.31
C SER A 32 0.81 6.53 7.69
N THR A 33 -0.11 7.39 7.20
CA THR A 33 -1.55 7.24 7.42
C THR A 33 -2.11 6.02 6.68
N VAL A 34 -1.69 5.79 5.44
CA VAL A 34 -2.07 4.59 4.67
C VAL A 34 -1.53 3.34 5.33
N VAL A 35 -0.25 3.33 5.74
CA VAL A 35 0.34 2.19 6.46
C VAL A 35 -0.42 1.91 7.75
N LYS A 36 -0.76 2.95 8.52
CA LYS A 36 -1.58 2.81 9.74
C LYS A 36 -2.98 2.29 9.44
N ALA A 37 -3.63 2.74 8.36
CA ALA A 37 -4.97 2.29 7.98
C ALA A 37 -5.00 0.80 7.63
N ILE A 38 -3.93 0.27 7.02
CA ILE A 38 -3.81 -1.15 6.63
C ILE A 38 -3.36 -2.01 7.81
N SER A 39 -2.29 -1.60 8.51
CA SER A 39 -1.62 -2.43 9.53
C SER A 39 -2.15 -2.22 10.94
N GLY A 40 -2.82 -1.10 11.21
CA GLY A 40 -3.18 -0.65 12.55
C GLY A 40 -1.98 -0.11 13.35
N VAL A 41 -0.77 -0.11 12.80
CA VAL A 41 0.46 0.28 13.49
C VAL A 41 0.86 1.70 13.10
N GLN A 42 1.20 2.52 14.08
CA GLN A 42 1.80 3.83 13.86
C GLN A 42 3.30 3.68 13.61
N THR A 43 3.76 4.06 12.41
CA THR A 43 5.17 3.96 12.01
C THR A 43 6.02 5.12 12.53
N VAL A 44 5.43 6.30 12.64
CA VAL A 44 6.07 7.49 13.22
C VAL A 44 6.10 7.37 14.74
N ARG A 45 7.28 7.25 15.33
CA ARG A 45 7.46 6.96 16.77
C ARG A 45 8.34 7.96 17.50
N PHE A 46 9.21 8.67 16.82
CA PHE A 46 10.16 9.59 17.45
C PHE A 46 9.50 10.94 17.72
N LYS A 47 9.83 11.55 18.87
CA LYS A 47 9.28 12.84 19.29
C LYS A 47 9.45 13.92 18.22
N ASN A 48 10.64 14.03 17.63
CA ASN A 48 10.94 14.98 16.56
C ASN A 48 10.13 14.76 15.28
N GLU A 49 9.78 13.51 14.97
CA GLU A 49 8.91 13.18 13.83
C GLU A 49 7.46 13.55 14.09
N LEU A 50 6.98 13.31 15.33
CA LEU A 50 5.63 13.65 15.75
C LEU A 50 5.42 15.17 15.82
N GLU A 51 6.39 15.91 16.36
CA GLU A 51 6.32 17.38 16.45
C GLU A 51 6.33 18.05 15.08
N ARG A 52 7.06 17.50 14.12
CA ARG A 52 7.20 18.05 12.76
C ARG A 52 6.24 17.43 11.74
N ASN A 53 5.49 16.42 12.11
CA ASN A 53 4.63 15.62 11.21
C ASN A 53 5.35 15.09 9.97
N ILE A 54 6.60 14.66 10.13
CA ILE A 54 7.42 14.11 9.05
C ILE A 54 8.01 12.76 9.46
N THR A 55 8.23 11.87 8.50
CA THR A 55 8.99 10.63 8.69
C THR A 55 10.46 10.90 8.39
N ILE A 56 11.34 10.61 9.33
CA ILE A 56 12.79 10.81 9.19
C ILE A 56 13.49 9.47 9.01
N LYS A 57 13.11 8.47 9.80
CA LYS A 57 13.64 7.10 9.73
C LYS A 57 12.66 6.18 9.01
N LEU A 58 13.16 5.10 8.42
CA LEU A 58 12.30 4.06 7.87
C LEU A 58 11.42 3.48 8.98
N GLY A 59 10.12 3.55 8.77
CA GLY A 59 9.14 2.89 9.61
C GLY A 59 8.80 1.51 9.06
N TYR A 60 8.56 0.54 9.94
CA TYR A 60 8.16 -0.81 9.54
C TYR A 60 6.86 -1.18 10.21
N ALA A 61 5.95 -1.78 9.43
CA ALA A 61 4.68 -2.28 9.93
C ALA A 61 4.25 -3.52 9.14
N ASN A 62 3.83 -4.57 9.83
CA ASN A 62 3.34 -5.77 9.18
C ASN A 62 1.81 -5.82 9.21
N ALA A 63 1.22 -6.29 8.12
CA ALA A 63 -0.22 -6.48 8.01
C ALA A 63 -0.56 -7.79 7.30
N LYS A 64 -1.67 -8.39 7.70
CA LYS A 64 -2.28 -9.55 7.08
C LYS A 64 -3.48 -9.09 6.25
N ILE A 65 -3.56 -9.53 4.99
CA ILE A 65 -4.69 -9.28 4.10
C ILE A 65 -5.50 -10.56 3.95
N TYR A 66 -6.81 -10.41 4.12
CA TYR A 66 -7.78 -11.50 4.12
C TYR A 66 -8.76 -11.33 2.98
N GLN A 67 -9.25 -12.46 2.50
CA GLN A 67 -10.35 -12.54 1.56
C GLN A 67 -11.56 -13.16 2.26
N GLY A 68 -12.68 -12.43 2.27
CA GLY A 68 -13.94 -12.88 2.81
C GLY A 68 -14.77 -13.64 1.78
N LYS A 69 -15.37 -14.75 2.20
CA LYS A 69 -16.39 -15.49 1.46
C LYS A 69 -17.69 -15.46 2.25
N ALA A 70 -18.84 -15.32 1.56
CA ALA A 70 -20.12 -15.48 2.23
C ALA A 70 -20.27 -16.91 2.77
N LEU A 71 -20.87 -17.05 3.95
CA LEU A 71 -21.12 -18.35 4.59
C LEU A 71 -22.41 -19.01 4.06
N GLU A 72 -23.33 -18.21 3.54
CA GLU A 72 -24.59 -18.68 2.94
C GLU A 72 -24.75 -18.07 1.56
N ASP A 73 -25.46 -18.76 0.66
CA ASP A 73 -25.82 -18.32 -0.68
C ASP A 73 -26.86 -17.17 -0.57
N GLU A 74 -26.44 -16.03 -0.13
CA GLU A 74 -27.22 -14.82 -0.35
C GLU A 74 -27.10 -14.42 -1.83
N ASP A 75 -28.23 -14.06 -2.43
CA ASP A 75 -28.39 -13.49 -3.79
C ASP A 75 -27.61 -12.16 -3.95
N ASN A 76 -26.44 -12.05 -3.37
CA ASN A 76 -25.64 -10.85 -3.38
C ASN A 76 -24.42 -11.03 -4.30
N PRO A 77 -24.43 -10.40 -5.50
CA PRO A 77 -23.37 -10.51 -6.50
C PRO A 77 -22.07 -9.80 -6.10
N THR A 78 -21.93 -9.39 -4.86
CA THR A 78 -20.67 -8.80 -4.39
C THR A 78 -19.57 -9.85 -4.36
N GLY A 79 -18.61 -9.70 -5.24
CA GLY A 79 -17.41 -10.51 -5.33
C GLY A 79 -16.65 -10.61 -4.00
N PRO A 80 -15.52 -11.30 -3.96
CA PRO A 80 -14.77 -11.49 -2.73
C PRO A 80 -14.37 -10.13 -2.13
N ILE A 81 -14.71 -9.92 -0.87
CA ILE A 81 -14.35 -8.71 -0.14
C ILE A 81 -12.98 -8.92 0.51
N TYR A 82 -12.10 -7.93 0.38
CA TYR A 82 -10.79 -7.94 0.99
C TYR A 82 -10.75 -7.02 2.21
N THR A 83 -10.04 -7.44 3.24
CA THR A 83 -9.81 -6.63 4.44
C THR A 83 -8.40 -6.83 4.96
N SER A 84 -7.92 -5.91 5.80
CA SER A 84 -6.61 -5.98 6.42
C SER A 84 -6.71 -5.94 7.95
N ARG A 85 -5.79 -6.63 8.61
CA ARG A 85 -5.61 -6.64 10.07
C ARG A 85 -4.13 -6.63 10.41
N GLY A 86 -3.81 -6.31 11.66
CA GLY A 86 -2.44 -6.38 12.16
C GLY A 86 -1.88 -7.80 12.12
N SER A 87 -0.55 -7.92 12.11
CA SER A 87 0.18 -9.20 11.95
C SER A 87 -0.12 -10.25 13.02
N SER A 88 -0.54 -9.84 14.21
CA SER A 88 -0.88 -10.74 15.33
C SER A 88 -2.26 -11.41 15.20
N HIS A 89 -3.07 -10.99 14.21
CA HIS A 89 -4.41 -11.54 14.03
C HIS A 89 -4.37 -12.99 13.53
N LYS A 90 -5.41 -13.78 13.88
CA LYS A 90 -5.56 -15.19 13.45
C LYS A 90 -5.65 -15.29 11.93
N ASP A 91 -5.29 -16.45 11.39
CA ASP A 91 -5.27 -16.66 9.92
C ASP A 91 -6.67 -16.81 9.31
N THR A 92 -7.63 -17.19 10.15
CA THR A 92 -9.05 -17.27 9.78
C THR A 92 -9.90 -16.64 10.88
N PHE A 93 -10.96 -15.95 10.50
CA PHE A 93 -11.95 -15.41 11.43
C PHE A 93 -13.29 -15.21 10.72
N ILE A 94 -14.36 -15.10 11.50
CA ILE A 94 -15.72 -14.85 11.01
C ILE A 94 -16.15 -13.47 11.50
N GLU A 95 -16.64 -12.63 10.59
CA GLU A 95 -17.15 -11.31 10.87
C GLU A 95 -18.28 -10.97 9.88
N GLY A 96 -19.41 -10.46 10.39
CA GLY A 96 -20.54 -10.04 9.56
C GLY A 96 -21.08 -11.12 8.60
N GLY A 97 -21.20 -12.38 9.05
CA GLY A 97 -21.71 -13.49 8.24
C GLY A 97 -20.74 -13.95 7.14
N ARG A 98 -19.48 -13.57 7.21
CA ARG A 98 -18.45 -13.95 6.23
C ARG A 98 -17.28 -14.62 6.93
N GLU A 99 -16.74 -15.67 6.31
CA GLU A 99 -15.47 -16.26 6.72
C GLU A 99 -14.34 -15.60 5.96
N TYR A 100 -13.36 -15.07 6.72
CA TYR A 100 -12.17 -14.43 6.20
C TYR A 100 -10.98 -15.37 6.30
N GLN A 101 -10.28 -15.58 5.19
CA GLN A 101 -9.08 -16.41 5.11
C GLN A 101 -7.88 -15.55 4.73
N LEU A 102 -6.73 -15.78 5.40
CA LEU A 102 -5.47 -15.11 5.11
C LEU A 102 -5.02 -15.39 3.67
N ARG A 103 -4.71 -14.33 2.92
CA ARG A 103 -4.19 -14.42 1.55
C ARG A 103 -2.76 -13.93 1.43
N ARG A 104 -2.41 -12.85 2.16
CA ARG A 104 -1.07 -12.26 2.12
C ARG A 104 -0.69 -11.77 3.51
N HIS A 105 0.60 -11.91 3.83
CA HIS A 105 1.24 -11.24 4.96
C HIS A 105 2.30 -10.33 4.39
N LEU A 106 2.12 -9.01 4.56
CA LEU A 106 2.94 -7.96 3.97
C LEU A 106 3.72 -7.23 5.05
N SER A 107 4.92 -6.81 4.71
CA SER A 107 5.69 -5.82 5.47
C SER A 107 5.65 -4.49 4.73
N PHE A 108 5.20 -3.44 5.38
CA PHE A 108 5.23 -2.09 4.85
C PHE A 108 6.49 -1.38 5.32
N VAL A 109 7.17 -0.74 4.37
CA VAL A 109 8.32 0.12 4.62
C VAL A 109 7.86 1.56 4.40
N ASP A 110 7.67 2.31 5.48
CA ASP A 110 7.24 3.71 5.44
C ASP A 110 8.44 4.61 5.23
N CYS A 111 8.56 5.16 4.02
CA CYS A 111 9.70 5.96 3.60
C CYS A 111 9.51 7.43 3.93
N PRO A 112 10.61 8.15 4.28
CA PRO A 112 10.59 9.59 4.38
C PRO A 112 10.25 10.21 3.03
N GLY A 113 9.52 11.33 3.03
CA GLY A 113 9.09 12.02 1.82
C GLY A 113 9.91 13.27 1.49
N HIS A 114 10.90 13.61 2.31
CA HIS A 114 11.72 14.81 2.14
C HIS A 114 12.97 14.49 1.30
N ASP A 115 13.30 15.37 0.37
CA ASP A 115 14.45 15.27 -0.55
C ASP A 115 15.79 15.02 0.16
N ILE A 116 16.03 15.72 1.28
CA ILE A 116 17.25 15.52 2.12
C ILE A 116 17.39 14.06 2.60
N LEU A 117 16.29 13.30 2.66
CA LEU A 117 16.26 11.92 3.10
C LEU A 117 16.21 10.91 1.96
N MET A 118 16.48 11.34 0.72
CA MET A 118 16.46 10.51 -0.48
C MET A 118 17.37 9.27 -0.34
N ALA A 119 18.57 9.46 0.23
CA ALA A 119 19.50 8.34 0.48
C ALA A 119 18.90 7.28 1.44
N THR A 120 18.15 7.72 2.44
CA THR A 120 17.43 6.79 3.35
C THR A 120 16.32 6.03 2.61
N MET A 121 15.61 6.72 1.71
CA MET A 121 14.58 6.12 0.86
C MET A 121 15.20 5.09 -0.09
N LEU A 122 16.30 5.40 -0.76
CA LEU A 122 17.02 4.51 -1.67
C LEU A 122 17.52 3.24 -0.95
N ASN A 123 18.05 3.37 0.27
CA ASN A 123 18.44 2.21 1.09
C ASN A 123 17.23 1.34 1.45
N GLY A 124 16.09 1.95 1.78
CA GLY A 124 14.84 1.22 2.05
C GLY A 124 14.32 0.51 0.81
N ALA A 125 14.43 1.15 -0.33
CA ALA A 125 13.91 0.62 -1.58
C ALA A 125 14.68 -0.60 -2.10
N ALA A 126 15.95 -0.77 -1.72
CA ALA A 126 16.72 -1.96 -2.04
C ALA A 126 16.13 -3.28 -1.48
N VAL A 127 15.22 -3.18 -0.51
CA VAL A 127 14.55 -4.34 0.11
C VAL A 127 13.06 -4.43 -0.24
N MET A 128 12.58 -3.60 -1.19
CA MET A 128 11.17 -3.57 -1.59
C MET A 128 10.92 -4.44 -2.81
N ASP A 129 9.84 -5.21 -2.75
CA ASP A 129 9.31 -6.00 -3.88
C ASP A 129 8.29 -5.20 -4.70
N ALA A 130 7.63 -4.23 -4.05
CA ALA A 130 6.61 -3.37 -4.66
C ALA A 130 6.59 -1.98 -4.03
N ALA A 131 6.03 -1.00 -4.73
CA ALA A 131 5.89 0.37 -4.25
C ALA A 131 4.45 0.88 -4.34
N LEU A 132 4.03 1.62 -3.32
CA LEU A 132 2.83 2.44 -3.31
C LEU A 132 3.26 3.89 -3.50
N LEU A 133 2.99 4.45 -4.68
CA LEU A 133 3.24 5.86 -4.98
C LEU A 133 2.03 6.69 -4.54
N LEU A 134 2.19 7.52 -3.52
CA LEU A 134 1.12 8.36 -3.00
C LEU A 134 1.17 9.77 -3.58
N ILE A 135 0.01 10.23 -4.03
CA ILE A 135 -0.23 11.58 -4.52
C ILE A 135 -1.46 12.12 -3.80
N ALA A 136 -1.34 13.28 -3.15
CA ALA A 136 -2.48 13.88 -2.44
C ALA A 136 -3.43 14.55 -3.42
N GLY A 137 -4.74 14.27 -3.31
CA GLY A 137 -5.79 14.78 -4.19
C GLY A 137 -5.97 16.30 -4.12
N ASN A 138 -5.60 16.91 -3.01
CA ASN A 138 -5.70 18.35 -2.77
C ASN A 138 -4.46 19.14 -3.20
N GLU A 139 -3.48 18.51 -3.83
CA GLU A 139 -2.24 19.15 -4.28
C GLU A 139 -2.07 19.00 -5.81
N THR A 140 -1.28 19.88 -6.40
CA THR A 140 -0.97 19.80 -7.83
C THR A 140 -0.08 18.60 -8.13
N CYS A 141 -0.28 17.95 -9.28
CA CYS A 141 0.56 16.86 -9.76
C CYS A 141 1.21 17.27 -11.09
N PRO A 142 2.54 17.04 -11.26
CA PRO A 142 3.49 16.47 -10.28
C PRO A 142 4.01 17.47 -9.27
N GLN A 143 4.35 16.98 -8.08
CA GLN A 143 5.24 17.72 -7.16
C GLN A 143 6.70 17.36 -7.49
N PRO A 144 7.67 18.27 -7.31
CA PRO A 144 9.08 17.99 -7.63
C PRO A 144 9.61 16.72 -6.98
N GLN A 145 9.38 16.53 -5.70
CA GLN A 145 9.81 15.33 -4.96
C GLN A 145 9.11 14.05 -5.44
N THR A 146 7.90 14.14 -5.96
CA THR A 146 7.21 12.97 -6.54
C THR A 146 7.93 12.50 -7.81
N SER A 147 8.42 13.43 -8.62
CA SER A 147 9.20 13.13 -9.83
C SER A 147 10.54 12.47 -9.48
N GLU A 148 11.23 12.99 -8.46
CA GLU A 148 12.49 12.41 -7.97
C GLU A 148 12.30 11.01 -7.41
N HIS A 149 11.22 10.80 -6.64
CA HIS A 149 10.90 9.47 -6.12
C HIS A 149 10.54 8.47 -7.23
N LEU A 150 9.84 8.90 -8.26
CA LEU A 150 9.53 8.04 -9.41
C LEU A 150 10.80 7.66 -10.16
N ALA A 151 11.72 8.61 -10.37
CA ALA A 151 13.03 8.35 -10.98
C ALA A 151 13.86 7.36 -10.13
N ALA A 152 13.80 7.47 -8.81
CA ALA A 152 14.47 6.52 -7.91
C ALA A 152 13.90 5.10 -8.04
N VAL A 153 12.58 4.96 -8.13
CA VAL A 153 11.90 3.67 -8.36
C VAL A 153 12.31 3.08 -9.71
N GLU A 154 12.48 3.91 -10.72
CA GLU A 154 12.95 3.50 -12.05
C GLU A 154 14.39 3.00 -12.01
N ILE A 155 15.30 3.71 -11.35
CA ILE A 155 16.71 3.29 -11.15
C ILE A 155 16.77 1.92 -10.45
N MET A 156 15.91 1.69 -9.46
CA MET A 156 15.83 0.42 -8.71
C MET A 156 15.09 -0.69 -9.44
N ARG A 157 14.51 -0.41 -10.61
CA ARG A 157 13.78 -1.36 -11.45
C ARG A 157 12.63 -2.07 -10.72
N LEU A 158 11.92 -1.38 -9.83
CA LEU A 158 10.73 -1.90 -9.19
C LEU A 158 9.61 -2.05 -10.24
N GLN A 159 9.15 -3.28 -10.44
CA GLN A 159 8.17 -3.60 -11.48
C GLN A 159 6.73 -3.50 -11.01
N HIS A 160 6.51 -3.62 -9.69
CA HIS A 160 5.17 -3.65 -9.12
C HIS A 160 4.88 -2.33 -8.41
N ILE A 161 4.15 -1.45 -9.10
CA ILE A 161 3.79 -0.12 -8.59
C ILE A 161 2.27 0.00 -8.58
N ILE A 162 1.73 0.56 -7.50
CA ILE A 162 0.33 0.96 -7.39
C ILE A 162 0.33 2.44 -7.02
N ILE A 163 -0.41 3.25 -7.77
CA ILE A 163 -0.53 4.68 -7.52
C ILE A 163 -1.77 4.91 -6.66
N LEU A 164 -1.61 5.66 -5.57
CA LEU A 164 -2.69 5.99 -4.65
C LEU A 164 -2.96 7.49 -4.71
N GLN A 165 -4.11 7.87 -5.28
CA GLN A 165 -4.64 9.22 -5.19
C GLN A 165 -5.33 9.35 -3.83
N ASN A 166 -4.59 9.81 -2.83
CA ASN A 166 -5.04 9.89 -1.45
C ASN A 166 -5.72 11.23 -1.13
N LYS A 167 -6.46 11.29 -0.03
CA LYS A 167 -7.21 12.47 0.43
C LYS A 167 -8.30 12.94 -0.53
N VAL A 168 -8.93 12.02 -1.24
CA VAL A 168 -10.05 12.35 -2.15
C VAL A 168 -11.26 12.94 -1.42
N ASP A 169 -11.34 12.74 -0.11
CA ASP A 169 -12.33 13.35 0.78
C ASP A 169 -12.22 14.89 0.90
N LEU A 170 -11.06 15.46 0.57
CA LEU A 170 -10.80 16.90 0.66
C LEU A 170 -11.11 17.65 -0.66
N VAL A 171 -11.47 16.95 -1.73
CA VAL A 171 -11.64 17.54 -3.05
C VAL A 171 -13.00 17.17 -3.65
N LYS A 172 -13.49 18.02 -4.58
CA LYS A 172 -14.70 17.72 -5.33
C LYS A 172 -14.43 16.59 -6.35
N PRO A 173 -15.44 15.78 -6.70
CA PRO A 173 -15.29 14.68 -7.66
C PRO A 173 -14.67 15.11 -9.00
N ASP A 174 -15.09 16.25 -9.55
CA ASP A 174 -14.57 16.77 -10.83
C ASP A 174 -13.07 17.11 -10.73
N ALA A 175 -12.64 17.71 -9.61
CA ALA A 175 -11.25 18.02 -9.37
C ALA A 175 -10.42 16.74 -9.19
N ALA A 176 -10.95 15.73 -8.51
CA ALA A 176 -10.31 14.42 -8.37
C ALA A 176 -10.16 13.73 -9.73
N ALA A 177 -11.18 13.78 -10.60
CA ALA A 177 -11.13 13.24 -11.95
C ALA A 177 -10.10 13.97 -12.82
N ALA A 178 -10.07 15.30 -12.77
CA ALA A 178 -9.08 16.10 -13.50
C ALA A 178 -7.64 15.77 -13.04
N GLN A 179 -7.40 15.64 -11.74
CA GLN A 179 -6.10 15.26 -11.21
C GLN A 179 -5.73 13.82 -11.60
N HIS A 180 -6.68 12.90 -11.65
CA HIS A 180 -6.45 11.53 -12.13
C HIS A 180 -5.85 11.52 -13.54
N GLU A 181 -6.37 12.35 -14.45
CA GLU A 181 -5.80 12.50 -15.80
C GLU A 181 -4.42 13.17 -15.79
N GLN A 182 -4.16 14.09 -14.86
CA GLN A 182 -2.81 14.66 -14.69
C GLN A 182 -1.81 13.59 -14.21
N ILE A 183 -2.20 12.75 -13.26
CA ILE A 183 -1.37 11.64 -12.78
C ILE A 183 -1.07 10.68 -13.94
N ARG A 184 -2.08 10.32 -14.75
CA ARG A 184 -1.90 9.45 -15.91
C ARG A 184 -0.88 10.03 -16.90
N LYS A 185 -0.98 11.32 -17.20
CA LYS A 185 -0.02 12.03 -18.08
C LYS A 185 1.39 12.07 -17.47
N PHE A 186 1.49 12.26 -16.16
CA PHE A 186 2.76 12.34 -15.45
C PHE A 186 3.52 11.01 -15.48
N VAL A 187 2.83 9.88 -15.33
CA VAL A 187 3.49 8.55 -15.32
C VAL A 187 3.67 7.94 -16.70
N ALA A 188 3.08 8.54 -17.74
CA ALA A 188 3.19 8.05 -19.10
C ALA A 188 4.66 7.95 -19.56
N GLY A 189 5.04 6.79 -20.11
CA GLY A 189 6.40 6.52 -20.55
C GLY A 189 7.40 6.21 -19.43
N THR A 190 6.95 6.08 -18.18
CA THR A 190 7.78 5.65 -17.03
C THR A 190 7.50 4.20 -16.65
N VAL A 191 8.24 3.66 -15.67
CA VAL A 191 7.98 2.33 -15.10
C VAL A 191 6.59 2.19 -14.48
N ALA A 192 5.91 3.31 -14.18
CA ALA A 192 4.58 3.36 -13.60
C ALA A 192 3.45 3.56 -14.64
N ASP A 193 3.74 3.57 -15.94
CA ASP A 193 2.76 3.83 -17.01
C ASP A 193 1.55 2.87 -16.95
N SER A 194 1.80 1.59 -16.71
CA SER A 194 0.75 0.57 -16.58
C SER A 194 0.22 0.38 -15.15
N ALA A 195 0.68 1.20 -14.20
CA ALA A 195 0.29 1.08 -12.80
C ALA A 195 -1.18 1.49 -12.60
N PRO A 196 -1.96 0.75 -11.81
CA PRO A 196 -3.30 1.15 -11.45
C PRO A 196 -3.28 2.40 -10.57
N ILE A 197 -4.20 3.34 -10.85
CA ILE A 197 -4.40 4.55 -10.05
C ILE A 197 -5.66 4.36 -9.21
N LEU A 198 -5.53 4.31 -7.90
CA LEU A 198 -6.64 4.08 -6.97
C LEU A 198 -6.96 5.35 -6.18
N PRO A 199 -8.16 5.92 -6.32
CA PRO A 199 -8.62 7.00 -5.46
C PRO A 199 -8.97 6.44 -4.08
N ILE A 200 -8.34 6.97 -3.03
CA ILE A 200 -8.52 6.51 -1.65
C ILE A 200 -8.65 7.67 -0.66
N SER A 201 -9.24 7.39 0.48
CA SER A 201 -9.07 8.19 1.69
C SER A 201 -8.59 7.28 2.83
N ALA A 202 -7.33 7.41 3.22
CA ALA A 202 -6.77 6.62 4.30
C ALA A 202 -7.40 6.96 5.67
N VAL A 203 -7.83 8.20 5.86
CA VAL A 203 -8.48 8.66 7.10
C VAL A 203 -9.89 8.07 7.23
N LEU A 204 -10.68 8.15 6.16
CA LEU A 204 -12.06 7.62 6.11
C LEU A 204 -12.11 6.12 5.78
N ARG A 205 -10.97 5.51 5.49
CA ARG A 205 -10.86 4.11 5.02
C ARG A 205 -11.65 3.83 3.72
N TYR A 206 -11.84 4.85 2.90
CA TYR A 206 -12.51 4.71 1.61
C TYR A 206 -11.61 3.99 0.60
N ASN A 207 -12.16 2.99 -0.10
CA ASN A 207 -11.47 2.13 -1.08
C ASN A 207 -10.23 1.38 -0.53
N MET A 208 -10.14 1.17 0.78
CA MET A 208 -9.03 0.40 1.36
C MET A 208 -9.17 -1.11 1.11
N ASP A 209 -10.38 -1.60 0.94
CA ASP A 209 -10.71 -2.96 0.51
C ASP A 209 -10.23 -3.23 -0.92
N ILE A 210 -10.46 -2.28 -1.83
CA ILE A 210 -9.96 -2.34 -3.21
C ILE A 210 -8.42 -2.32 -3.23
N LEU A 211 -7.79 -1.47 -2.41
CA LEU A 211 -6.33 -1.49 -2.27
C LEU A 211 -5.83 -2.86 -1.81
N CYS A 212 -6.48 -3.47 -0.81
CA CYS A 212 -6.14 -4.82 -0.35
C CYS A 212 -6.28 -5.87 -1.47
N GLU A 213 -7.32 -5.76 -2.30
CA GLU A 213 -7.51 -6.63 -3.46
C GLU A 213 -6.36 -6.49 -4.46
N TYR A 214 -5.97 -5.26 -4.81
CA TYR A 214 -4.86 -5.01 -5.72
C TYR A 214 -3.52 -5.51 -5.18
N LEU A 215 -3.25 -5.34 -3.87
CA LEU A 215 -2.07 -5.89 -3.20
C LEU A 215 -1.99 -7.42 -3.29
N VAL A 216 -3.15 -8.10 -3.28
CA VAL A 216 -3.19 -9.57 -3.44
C VAL A 216 -3.06 -10.00 -4.90
N ARG A 217 -3.72 -9.29 -5.83
CA ARG A 217 -3.82 -9.73 -7.23
C ARG A 217 -2.66 -9.27 -8.12
N LYS A 218 -2.11 -8.07 -7.86
CA LYS A 218 -1.12 -7.43 -8.74
C LYS A 218 0.32 -7.63 -8.30
N ILE A 219 0.56 -7.88 -7.01
CA ILE A 219 1.91 -8.14 -6.52
C ILE A 219 2.10 -9.65 -6.43
N PRO A 220 2.99 -10.25 -7.25
CA PRO A 220 3.27 -11.68 -7.18
C PRO A 220 4.02 -12.01 -5.88
N LEU A 221 4.01 -13.28 -5.50
CA LEU A 221 4.91 -13.76 -4.46
C LEU A 221 6.34 -13.78 -5.01
N PRO A 222 7.34 -13.30 -4.24
CA PRO A 222 8.73 -13.45 -4.63
C PRO A 222 9.07 -14.94 -4.78
N VAL A 223 9.79 -15.27 -5.83
CA VAL A 223 10.19 -16.65 -6.19
C VAL A 223 11.50 -17.00 -5.49
#